data_b3c5576e2c66281d41902f92b479d225
#
_entry.id   b3c5576e2c66281d41902f92b479d225
#
_cell.length_a   1.000
_cell.length_b   1.000
_cell.length_c   1.000
_cell.angle_alpha   90.00
_cell.angle_beta   90.00
_cell.angle_gamma   90.00
#
_symmetry.space_group_name_H-M   'P 1'
#
loop_
_entity.id
_entity.type
_entity.pdbx_description
1 polymer ?
#
loop_
_entity_poly.entity_id
_entity_poly.type
_entity_poly.pdbx_seq_one_letter_code
_entity_poly.pdbx_strand_id
1 'polypeptide(L)'
;MASTPALQVHSARLWDSLMALAQIGATDKGGVRRLALTELDRQARDLVCGWFRDAGLKLRVDQIGNVFARREGSNPKLAAVATGSHIDTQPSGGKFDGNYGVLAGLEVVRCLNDAGLVTKRPIEVCIWTNEEGSRFTPVMMGSGVWAGAFSLEHAQQARDSAGMTICAGVRFSIHSPRNSMADCASAPASAAN
;
A
#
# COMPACT_ATOMS: atom_id res chain seq x y z
N MET A 1 36.25 2.93 -13.68
CA MET A 1 34.80 2.89 -13.50
C MET A 1 34.54 2.06 -12.25
N ALA A 2 33.94 2.63 -11.21
CA ALA A 2 33.55 1.84 -10.03
C ALA A 2 32.49 0.82 -10.45
N SER A 3 32.70 -0.46 -10.14
CA SER A 3 31.70 -1.50 -10.40
C SER A 3 30.45 -1.20 -9.56
N THR A 4 29.29 -1.15 -10.21
CA THR A 4 28.02 -1.08 -9.48
C THR A 4 27.93 -2.30 -8.56
N PRO A 5 27.72 -2.14 -7.24
CA PRO A 5 27.59 -3.28 -6.35
C PRO A 5 26.45 -4.17 -6.81
N ALA A 6 26.65 -5.49 -6.80
CA ALA A 6 25.60 -6.42 -7.15
C ALA A 6 24.48 -6.33 -6.11
N LEU A 7 23.29 -5.87 -6.55
CA LEU A 7 22.09 -5.85 -5.70
C LEU A 7 21.61 -7.28 -5.48
N GLN A 8 21.44 -7.67 -4.23
CA GLN A 8 20.88 -8.97 -3.87
C GLN A 8 19.64 -8.75 -2.99
N VAL A 9 18.58 -9.49 -3.30
CA VAL A 9 17.37 -9.55 -2.48
C VAL A 9 17.66 -10.36 -1.21
N HIS A 10 17.30 -9.84 -0.07
CA HIS A 10 17.33 -10.56 1.21
C HIS A 10 16.10 -11.45 1.34
N SER A 11 16.16 -12.67 0.80
CA SER A 11 15.02 -13.59 0.75
C SER A 11 14.42 -13.89 2.12
N ALA A 12 15.25 -14.06 3.16
CA ALA A 12 14.77 -14.25 4.53
C ALA A 12 13.99 -13.03 5.05
N ARG A 13 14.51 -11.81 4.86
CA ARG A 13 13.83 -10.58 5.28
C ARG A 13 12.49 -10.38 4.59
N LEU A 14 12.41 -10.66 3.29
CA LEU A 14 11.15 -10.63 2.55
C LEU A 14 10.18 -11.69 3.08
N TRP A 15 10.65 -12.91 3.27
CA TRP A 15 9.84 -14.00 3.82
C TRP A 15 9.30 -13.69 5.21
N ASP A 16 10.15 -13.20 6.12
CA ASP A 16 9.75 -12.83 7.46
C ASP A 16 8.70 -11.71 7.47
N SER A 17 8.84 -10.71 6.57
CA SER A 17 7.84 -9.66 6.41
C SER A 17 6.50 -10.22 5.91
N LEU A 18 6.51 -11.15 4.93
CA LEU A 18 5.31 -11.83 4.45
C LEU A 18 4.64 -12.64 5.55
N MET A 19 5.41 -13.41 6.33
CA MET A 19 4.89 -14.24 7.40
C MET A 19 4.37 -13.41 8.57
N ALA A 20 5.01 -12.30 8.92
CA ALA A 20 4.51 -11.37 9.94
C ALA A 20 3.18 -10.73 9.51
N LEU A 21 3.07 -10.24 8.27
CA LEU A 21 1.83 -9.68 7.75
C LEU A 21 0.70 -10.73 7.69
N ALA A 22 1.03 -11.99 7.38
CA ALA A 22 0.08 -13.08 7.31
C ALA A 22 -0.55 -13.47 8.67
N GLN A 23 0.03 -13.04 9.80
CA GLN A 23 -0.57 -13.25 11.13
C GLN A 23 -1.82 -12.40 11.35
N ILE A 24 -1.90 -11.23 10.69
CA ILE A 24 -3.04 -10.34 10.82
C ILE A 24 -4.19 -10.85 9.93
N GLY A 25 -5.19 -11.45 10.57
CA GLY A 25 -6.30 -12.11 9.90
C GLY A 25 -6.04 -13.57 9.54
N ALA A 26 -5.02 -14.21 10.13
CA ALA A 26 -4.75 -15.63 9.93
C ALA A 26 -5.99 -16.49 10.22
N THR A 27 -6.18 -17.54 9.41
CA THR A 27 -7.27 -18.50 9.57
C THR A 27 -6.74 -19.89 9.93
N ASP A 28 -7.56 -20.72 10.57
CA ASP A 28 -7.20 -22.07 10.99
C ASP A 28 -6.79 -22.97 9.81
N LYS A 29 -7.23 -22.63 8.58
CA LYS A 29 -6.87 -23.34 7.36
C LYS A 29 -5.57 -22.85 6.72
N GLY A 30 -4.84 -21.97 7.40
CA GLY A 30 -3.56 -21.44 6.95
C GLY A 30 -3.64 -20.31 5.92
N GLY A 31 -4.82 -19.79 5.63
CA GLY A 31 -5.06 -18.60 4.80
C GLY A 31 -5.12 -17.32 5.62
N VAL A 32 -5.58 -16.24 4.98
CA VAL A 32 -5.77 -14.92 5.59
C VAL A 32 -7.16 -14.39 5.23
N ARG A 33 -7.84 -13.78 6.21
CA ARG A 33 -9.09 -13.04 6.02
C ARG A 33 -8.92 -11.62 6.53
N ARG A 34 -8.68 -10.70 5.63
CA ARG A 34 -8.44 -9.27 5.91
C ARG A 34 -9.16 -8.41 4.88
N LEU A 35 -10.48 -8.26 5.07
CA LEU A 35 -11.29 -7.48 4.14
C LEU A 35 -10.94 -6.00 4.21
N ALA A 36 -11.03 -5.32 3.08
CA ALA A 36 -10.70 -3.91 2.93
C ALA A 36 -11.39 -3.02 3.99
N LEU A 37 -10.62 -2.08 4.56
CA LEU A 37 -11.11 -1.08 5.51
C LEU A 37 -11.79 -1.67 6.77
N THR A 38 -11.44 -2.90 7.15
CA THR A 38 -11.77 -3.48 8.46
C THR A 38 -10.69 -3.15 9.48
N GLU A 39 -10.93 -3.49 10.76
CA GLU A 39 -9.91 -3.36 11.81
C GLU A 39 -8.64 -4.16 11.50
N LEU A 40 -8.79 -5.36 10.91
CA LEU A 40 -7.63 -6.18 10.51
C LEU A 40 -6.85 -5.50 9.37
N ASP A 41 -7.54 -4.90 8.38
CA ASP A 41 -6.86 -4.14 7.32
C ASP A 41 -6.15 -2.91 7.89
N ARG A 42 -6.76 -2.20 8.86
CA ARG A 42 -6.12 -1.10 9.57
C ARG A 42 -4.82 -1.54 10.27
N GLN A 43 -4.86 -2.64 11.03
CA GLN A 43 -3.67 -3.18 11.69
C GLN A 43 -2.57 -3.56 10.70
N ALA A 44 -2.94 -4.16 9.56
CA ALA A 44 -2.01 -4.52 8.52
C ALA A 44 -1.38 -3.29 7.86
N ARG A 45 -2.19 -2.26 7.58
CA ARG A 45 -1.71 -0.97 7.06
C ARG A 45 -0.76 -0.29 8.05
N ASP A 46 -1.10 -0.27 9.33
CA ASP A 46 -0.25 0.29 10.39
C ASP A 46 1.11 -0.41 10.43
N LEU A 47 1.13 -1.74 10.34
CA LEU A 47 2.35 -2.55 10.33
C LEU A 47 3.21 -2.24 9.10
N VAL A 48 2.63 -2.31 7.89
CA VAL A 48 3.37 -2.07 6.64
C VAL A 48 3.83 -0.62 6.53
N CYS A 49 3.00 0.34 6.94
CA CYS A 49 3.38 1.76 6.99
C CYS A 49 4.51 2.02 8.00
N GLY A 50 4.56 1.27 9.10
CA GLY A 50 5.70 1.26 10.02
C GLY A 50 6.98 0.86 9.30
N TRP A 51 6.97 -0.26 8.60
CA TRP A 51 8.14 -0.73 7.84
C TRP A 51 8.56 0.22 6.71
N PHE A 52 7.62 0.91 6.08
CA PHE A 52 7.95 1.95 5.10
C PHE A 52 8.69 3.12 5.75
N ARG A 53 8.24 3.59 6.91
CA ARG A 53 8.92 4.66 7.66
C ARG A 53 10.31 4.23 8.13
N ASP A 54 10.45 3.01 8.65
CA ASP A 54 11.73 2.43 9.08
C ASP A 54 12.73 2.35 7.92
N ALA A 55 12.23 2.13 6.69
CA ALA A 55 13.03 2.15 5.47
C ALA A 55 13.28 3.56 4.91
N GLY A 56 12.82 4.62 5.61
CA GLY A 56 13.05 6.02 5.24
C GLY A 56 12.11 6.58 4.17
N LEU A 57 10.96 5.91 3.90
CA LEU A 57 10.01 6.40 2.92
C LEU A 57 9.05 7.43 3.54
N LYS A 58 8.69 8.43 2.75
CA LYS A 58 7.64 9.40 3.07
C LYS A 58 6.29 8.85 2.64
N LEU A 59 5.32 8.91 3.53
CA LEU A 59 3.97 8.39 3.27
C LEU A 59 3.03 9.50 2.83
N ARG A 60 2.19 9.20 1.85
CA ARG A 60 1.02 9.97 1.44
C ARG A 60 -0.17 9.00 1.30
N VAL A 61 -1.33 9.44 1.74
CA VAL A 61 -2.59 8.71 1.54
C VAL A 61 -3.53 9.60 0.76
N ASP A 62 -4.18 9.06 -0.26
CA ASP A 62 -5.17 9.79 -1.04
C ASP A 62 -6.59 9.66 -0.47
N GLN A 63 -7.56 10.30 -1.14
CA GLN A 63 -8.93 10.41 -0.66
C GLN A 63 -9.73 9.10 -0.73
N ILE A 64 -9.25 8.09 -1.47
CA ILE A 64 -9.83 6.74 -1.49
C ILE A 64 -9.07 5.78 -0.56
N GLY A 65 -8.02 6.27 0.12
CA GLY A 65 -7.23 5.48 1.07
C GLY A 65 -6.06 4.71 0.47
N ASN A 66 -5.69 4.95 -0.79
CA ASN A 66 -4.45 4.41 -1.33
C ASN A 66 -3.25 4.98 -0.58
N VAL A 67 -2.28 4.14 -0.25
CA VAL A 67 -1.04 4.56 0.37
C VAL A 67 0.07 4.61 -0.68
N PHE A 68 0.85 5.68 -0.67
CA PHE A 68 2.03 5.86 -1.50
C PHE A 68 3.22 6.10 -0.59
N ALA A 69 4.16 5.16 -0.57
CA ALA A 69 5.39 5.24 0.21
C ALA A 69 6.54 5.62 -0.74
N ARG A 70 7.03 6.86 -0.61
CA ARG A 70 7.99 7.46 -1.53
C ARG A 70 9.39 7.47 -0.96
N ARG A 71 10.32 6.86 -1.70
CA ARG A 71 11.76 7.04 -1.55
C ARG A 71 12.23 8.10 -2.54
N GLU A 72 12.89 9.13 -2.07
CA GLU A 72 13.41 10.19 -2.95
C GLU A 72 14.56 9.69 -3.82
N GLY A 73 14.65 10.27 -5.01
CA GLY A 73 15.78 10.13 -5.91
C GLY A 73 16.68 11.38 -5.90
N SER A 74 17.77 11.34 -6.65
CA SER A 74 18.65 12.51 -6.83
C SER A 74 17.98 13.65 -7.58
N ASN A 75 16.90 13.38 -8.34
CA ASN A 75 16.06 14.39 -8.96
C ASN A 75 14.59 14.17 -8.56
N PRO A 76 14.14 14.82 -7.48
CA PRO A 76 12.78 14.64 -6.95
C PRO A 76 11.68 15.20 -7.87
N LYS A 77 12.02 16.01 -8.88
CA LYS A 77 11.09 16.59 -9.85
C LYS A 77 10.67 15.60 -10.95
N LEU A 78 11.42 14.52 -11.12
CA LEU A 78 11.04 13.50 -12.08
C LEU A 78 9.86 12.67 -11.57
N ALA A 79 9.04 12.19 -12.50
CA ALA A 79 7.99 11.24 -12.17
C ALA A 79 8.59 10.01 -11.47
N ALA A 80 7.93 9.54 -10.40
CA ALA A 80 8.35 8.35 -9.68
C ALA A 80 8.22 7.09 -10.55
N VAL A 81 9.05 6.09 -10.27
CA VAL A 81 8.80 4.71 -10.70
C VAL A 81 7.92 4.08 -9.64
N ALA A 82 6.72 3.65 -10.03
CA ALA A 82 5.75 3.05 -9.11
C ALA A 82 5.80 1.53 -9.17
N THR A 83 5.69 0.89 -8.02
CA THR A 83 5.48 -0.55 -7.84
C THR A 83 4.52 -0.76 -6.68
N GLY A 84 3.93 -1.92 -6.54
CA GLY A 84 3.05 -2.22 -5.42
C GLY A 84 1.93 -3.15 -5.81
N SER A 85 0.97 -3.30 -4.91
CA SER A 85 -0.25 -4.07 -5.06
C SER A 85 -1.23 -3.69 -3.96
N HIS A 86 -1.92 -4.64 -3.35
CA HIS A 86 -2.88 -4.48 -2.26
C HIS A 86 -2.50 -5.35 -1.06
N ILE A 87 -3.15 -5.12 0.07
CA ILE A 87 -3.01 -5.96 1.26
C ILE A 87 -4.35 -6.43 1.82
N ASP A 88 -5.48 -5.94 1.30
CA ASP A 88 -6.78 -6.56 1.54
C ASP A 88 -6.85 -7.93 0.87
N THR A 89 -7.69 -8.81 1.38
CA THR A 89 -7.82 -10.19 0.91
C THR A 89 -9.27 -10.55 0.68
N GLN A 90 -9.47 -11.62 -0.07
CA GLN A 90 -10.76 -12.31 -0.10
C GLN A 90 -11.13 -12.89 1.27
N PRO A 91 -12.42 -13.31 1.49
CA PRO A 91 -12.83 -13.95 2.74
C PRO A 91 -12.07 -15.22 3.08
N SER A 92 -11.49 -15.89 2.07
CA SER A 92 -10.63 -17.07 2.20
C SER A 92 -9.39 -16.89 1.32
N GLY A 93 -8.65 -15.81 1.58
CA GLY A 93 -7.50 -15.42 0.77
C GLY A 93 -6.22 -16.18 1.12
N GLY A 94 -5.23 -16.06 0.23
CA GLY A 94 -3.88 -16.56 0.44
C GLY A 94 -3.01 -15.59 1.24
N LYS A 95 -1.80 -16.03 1.61
CA LYS A 95 -0.81 -15.20 2.32
C LYS A 95 -0.05 -14.26 1.41
N PHE A 96 -0.04 -14.52 0.10
CA PHE A 96 0.88 -13.89 -0.85
C PHE A 96 0.18 -12.96 -1.84
N ASP A 97 -1.07 -13.24 -2.14
CA ASP A 97 -1.86 -12.44 -3.07
C ASP A 97 -1.89 -10.97 -2.63
N GLY A 98 -1.52 -10.08 -3.54
CA GLY A 98 -1.31 -8.66 -3.27
C GLY A 98 -0.13 -8.34 -2.35
N ASN A 99 -0.07 -9.02 -1.20
CA ASN A 99 0.96 -8.80 -0.17
C ASN A 99 2.38 -8.91 -0.71
N TYR A 100 2.62 -9.88 -1.63
CA TYR A 100 3.93 -10.07 -2.23
C TYR A 100 4.36 -8.84 -3.05
N GLY A 101 3.46 -8.26 -3.86
CA GLY A 101 3.79 -7.09 -4.68
C GLY A 101 4.18 -5.87 -3.84
N VAL A 102 3.50 -5.65 -2.72
CA VAL A 102 3.81 -4.56 -1.78
C VAL A 102 5.14 -4.81 -1.08
N LEU A 103 5.34 -6.00 -0.52
CA LEU A 103 6.52 -6.30 0.28
C LEU A 103 7.78 -6.54 -0.57
N ALA A 104 7.64 -7.03 -1.80
CA ALA A 104 8.73 -7.06 -2.76
C ALA A 104 9.19 -5.64 -3.14
N GLY A 105 8.25 -4.70 -3.33
CA GLY A 105 8.57 -3.28 -3.52
C GLY A 105 9.34 -2.69 -2.35
N LEU A 106 8.92 -2.98 -1.11
CA LEU A 106 9.64 -2.58 0.09
C LEU A 106 11.05 -3.21 0.15
N GLU A 107 11.17 -4.50 -0.21
CA GLU A 107 12.47 -5.17 -0.19
C GLU A 107 13.43 -4.59 -1.22
N VAL A 108 12.95 -4.20 -2.40
CA VAL A 108 13.77 -3.45 -3.39
C VAL A 108 14.31 -2.15 -2.79
N VAL A 109 13.46 -1.40 -2.08
CA VAL A 109 13.89 -0.16 -1.41
C VAL A 109 14.94 -0.45 -0.34
N ARG A 110 14.74 -1.48 0.48
CA ARG A 110 15.71 -1.90 1.51
C ARG A 110 17.05 -2.30 0.90
N CYS A 111 17.04 -3.06 -0.20
CA CYS A 111 18.27 -3.45 -0.91
C CYS A 111 19.03 -2.23 -1.45
N LEU A 112 18.31 -1.25 -2.00
CA LEU A 112 18.92 0.01 -2.46
C LEU A 112 19.54 0.80 -1.30
N ASN A 113 18.87 0.83 -0.14
CA ASN A 113 19.38 1.47 1.06
C ASN A 113 20.63 0.78 1.60
N ASP A 114 20.59 -0.56 1.70
CA ASP A 114 21.71 -1.39 2.17
C ASP A 114 22.94 -1.19 1.30
N ALA A 115 22.76 -1.00 -0.01
CA ALA A 115 23.84 -0.73 -0.97
C ALA A 115 24.25 0.76 -1.04
N GLY A 116 23.60 1.65 -0.30
CA GLY A 116 23.85 3.09 -0.37
C GLY A 116 23.55 3.72 -1.74
N LEU A 117 22.72 3.07 -2.56
CA LEU A 117 22.43 3.52 -3.92
C LEU A 117 21.32 4.57 -3.93
N VAL A 118 21.57 5.70 -4.59
CA VAL A 118 20.58 6.74 -4.85
C VAL A 118 20.12 6.63 -6.30
N THR A 119 18.82 6.36 -6.50
CA THR A 119 18.21 6.30 -7.83
C THR A 119 18.04 7.71 -8.41
N LYS A 120 18.04 7.86 -9.73
CA LYS A 120 17.79 9.16 -10.36
C LYS A 120 16.35 9.62 -10.13
N ARG A 121 15.38 8.73 -10.36
CA ARG A 121 13.95 8.96 -10.12
C ARG A 121 13.57 8.55 -8.71
N PRO A 122 12.58 9.19 -8.10
CA PRO A 122 11.94 8.64 -6.92
C PRO A 122 11.34 7.25 -7.21
N ILE A 123 11.20 6.44 -6.15
CA ILE A 123 10.47 5.17 -6.19
C ILE A 123 9.27 5.30 -5.26
N GLU A 124 8.09 4.87 -5.71
CA GLU A 124 6.89 4.79 -4.88
C GLU A 124 6.42 3.34 -4.77
N VAL A 125 6.24 2.87 -3.54
CA VAL A 125 5.56 1.60 -3.25
C VAL A 125 4.12 1.92 -2.89
N CYS A 126 3.18 1.35 -3.66
CA CYS A 126 1.75 1.64 -3.53
C CYS A 126 1.01 0.50 -2.83
N ILE A 127 0.01 0.86 -1.99
CA ILE A 127 -1.01 -0.05 -1.48
C ILE A 127 -2.34 0.43 -2.01
N TRP A 128 -2.96 -0.33 -2.90
CA TRP A 128 -4.28 -0.04 -3.47
C TRP A 128 -5.38 -0.43 -2.49
N THR A 129 -6.39 0.43 -2.35
CA THR A 129 -7.54 0.19 -1.47
C THR A 129 -8.61 -0.61 -2.18
N ASN A 130 -9.13 -1.67 -1.51
CA ASN A 130 -10.23 -2.50 -2.00
C ASN A 130 -9.98 -3.03 -3.41
N GLU A 131 -8.83 -3.68 -3.58
CA GLU A 131 -8.48 -4.29 -4.86
C GLU A 131 -9.36 -5.51 -5.15
N GLU A 132 -9.53 -6.37 -4.17
CA GLU A 132 -10.26 -7.64 -4.25
C GLU A 132 -11.78 -7.49 -4.48
N GLY A 133 -12.35 -6.34 -4.17
CA GLY A 133 -13.79 -6.10 -4.30
C GLY A 133 -14.66 -6.95 -3.37
N SER A 134 -14.06 -7.67 -2.44
CA SER A 134 -14.75 -8.63 -1.57
C SER A 134 -15.67 -7.98 -0.54
N ARG A 135 -15.41 -6.74 -0.17
CA ARG A 135 -16.26 -5.97 0.75
C ARG A 135 -17.05 -4.90 0.04
N PHE A 136 -16.43 -4.20 -0.88
CA PHE A 136 -17.08 -3.16 -1.67
C PHE A 136 -16.87 -3.46 -3.16
N THR A 137 -17.91 -3.30 -3.95
CA THR A 137 -17.82 -3.43 -5.41
C THR A 137 -17.70 -2.05 -6.07
N PRO A 138 -16.97 -1.92 -7.19
CA PRO A 138 -16.28 -2.97 -7.94
C PRO A 138 -14.90 -3.34 -7.37
N VAL A 139 -14.28 -4.37 -7.94
CA VAL A 139 -12.87 -4.72 -7.73
C VAL A 139 -11.96 -3.60 -8.23
N MET A 140 -10.65 -3.61 -7.85
CA MET A 140 -9.62 -2.67 -8.28
C MET A 140 -10.00 -1.20 -8.02
N MET A 141 -10.76 -0.95 -6.97
CA MET A 141 -11.40 0.36 -6.76
C MET A 141 -10.37 1.47 -6.55
N GLY A 142 -9.37 1.25 -5.70
CA GLY A 142 -8.35 2.24 -5.40
C GLY A 142 -7.51 2.61 -6.61
N SER A 143 -7.02 1.62 -7.34
CA SER A 143 -6.26 1.81 -8.57
C SER A 143 -7.11 2.41 -9.69
N GLY A 144 -8.39 2.01 -9.78
CA GLY A 144 -9.34 2.54 -10.76
C GLY A 144 -9.63 4.02 -10.55
N VAL A 145 -9.76 4.49 -9.29
CA VAL A 145 -9.90 5.93 -8.99
C VAL A 145 -8.61 6.67 -9.34
N TRP A 146 -7.46 6.11 -8.98
CA TRP A 146 -6.16 6.72 -9.29
C TRP A 146 -5.92 6.84 -10.80
N ALA A 147 -6.32 5.83 -11.58
CA ALA A 147 -6.19 5.82 -13.04
C ALA A 147 -7.31 6.58 -13.77
N GLY A 148 -8.30 7.13 -13.05
CA GLY A 148 -9.43 7.85 -13.65
C GLY A 148 -10.49 6.94 -14.30
N ALA A 149 -10.45 5.64 -14.07
CA ALA A 149 -11.47 4.70 -14.54
C ALA A 149 -12.77 4.77 -13.72
N PHE A 150 -12.67 5.16 -12.46
CA PHE A 150 -13.81 5.42 -11.58
C PHE A 150 -13.73 6.84 -11.03
N SER A 151 -14.87 7.52 -10.89
CA SER A 151 -14.91 8.79 -10.16
C SER A 151 -14.72 8.55 -8.65
N LEU A 152 -14.02 9.44 -7.99
CA LEU A 152 -13.84 9.38 -6.53
C LEU A 152 -15.18 9.39 -5.79
N GLU A 153 -16.11 10.26 -6.22
CA GLU A 153 -17.43 10.37 -5.62
C GLU A 153 -18.20 9.04 -5.68
N HIS A 154 -18.23 8.40 -6.85
CA HIS A 154 -18.87 7.10 -7.02
C HIS A 154 -18.24 6.05 -6.11
N ALA A 155 -16.92 5.96 -6.07
CA ALA A 155 -16.21 5.01 -5.24
C ALA A 155 -16.45 5.24 -3.73
N GLN A 156 -16.46 6.49 -3.28
CA GLN A 156 -16.69 6.84 -1.87
C GLN A 156 -18.11 6.48 -1.38
N GLN A 157 -19.09 6.42 -2.27
CA GLN A 157 -20.48 6.07 -1.96
C GLN A 157 -20.73 4.55 -1.98
N ALA A 158 -19.81 3.75 -2.51
CA ALA A 158 -19.95 2.29 -2.50
C ALA A 158 -20.15 1.78 -1.07
N ARG A 159 -21.10 0.84 -0.91
CA ARG A 159 -21.52 0.30 0.40
C ARG A 159 -21.23 -1.19 0.49
N ASP A 160 -20.88 -1.63 1.68
CA ASP A 160 -20.84 -3.03 2.02
C ASP A 160 -22.24 -3.56 2.40
N SER A 161 -22.34 -4.85 2.69
CA SER A 161 -23.60 -5.51 3.08
C SER A 161 -24.20 -4.98 4.40
N ALA A 162 -23.41 -4.31 5.23
CA ALA A 162 -23.86 -3.67 6.47
C ALA A 162 -24.25 -2.19 6.27
N GLY A 163 -24.14 -1.65 5.04
CA GLY A 163 -24.46 -0.28 4.69
C GLY A 163 -23.34 0.71 4.97
N MET A 164 -22.15 0.27 5.42
CA MET A 164 -20.99 1.14 5.63
C MET A 164 -20.44 1.59 4.27
N THR A 165 -20.16 2.90 4.14
CA THR A 165 -19.54 3.45 2.93
C THR A 165 -18.01 3.34 2.96
N ILE A 166 -17.39 3.34 1.78
CA ILE A 166 -15.92 3.45 1.67
C ILE A 166 -15.43 4.72 2.37
N CYS A 167 -16.10 5.85 2.17
CA CYS A 167 -15.73 7.12 2.83
C CYS A 167 -15.64 6.98 4.36
N ALA A 168 -16.59 6.29 4.98
CA ALA A 168 -16.57 6.02 6.43
C ALA A 168 -15.41 5.07 6.81
N GLY A 169 -15.17 4.02 6.02
CA GLY A 169 -14.09 3.07 6.22
C GLY A 169 -12.69 3.70 6.09
N VAL A 170 -12.51 4.59 5.11
CA VAL A 170 -11.25 5.33 4.92
C VAL A 170 -10.97 6.25 6.11
N ARG A 171 -11.96 6.99 6.59
CA ARG A 171 -11.83 7.82 7.80
C ARG A 171 -11.41 6.99 9.01
N PHE A 172 -12.02 5.83 9.20
CA PHE A 172 -11.66 4.89 10.27
C PHE A 172 -10.21 4.40 10.15
N SER A 173 -9.76 4.05 8.95
CA SER A 173 -8.42 3.47 8.71
C SER A 173 -7.29 4.51 8.75
N ILE A 174 -7.56 5.77 8.40
CA ILE A 174 -6.54 6.82 8.30
C ILE A 174 -6.38 7.60 9.62
N HIS A 175 -7.45 7.80 10.37
CA HIS A 175 -7.44 8.61 11.60
C HIS A 175 -7.06 7.82 12.86
N SER A 176 -6.31 6.73 12.73
CA SER A 176 -5.70 6.07 13.89
C SER A 176 -4.71 7.02 14.59
N PRO A 177 -4.66 7.08 15.95
CA PRO A 177 -3.74 7.95 16.70
C PRO A 177 -2.26 7.75 16.37
N ARG A 178 -1.90 6.62 15.74
CA ARG A 178 -0.54 6.32 15.28
C ARG A 178 -0.22 6.87 13.89
N ASN A 179 -1.24 7.29 13.14
CA ASN A 179 -1.13 7.88 11.81
C ASN A 179 -1.61 9.34 11.84
N SER A 180 -1.02 10.20 12.71
CA SER A 180 -1.28 11.64 12.65
C SER A 180 -0.71 12.20 11.35
N MET A 181 -1.45 12.03 10.27
CA MET A 181 -1.21 12.69 8.99
C MET A 181 -1.92 14.04 9.01
N ALA A 182 -1.26 15.05 9.57
CA ALA A 182 -1.77 16.42 9.63
C ALA A 182 -1.88 17.10 8.24
N ASP A 183 -1.56 16.40 7.13
CA ASP A 183 -1.46 16.99 5.80
C ASP A 183 -2.28 16.27 4.71
N CYS A 184 -3.41 15.65 5.06
CA CYS A 184 -4.26 15.00 4.06
C CYS A 184 -5.44 15.87 3.61
N ALA A 185 -5.25 17.20 3.54
CA ALA A 185 -6.18 18.11 2.88
C ALA A 185 -5.48 18.72 1.66
N SER A 186 -6.08 18.50 0.48
CA SER A 186 -5.78 19.19 -0.78
C SER A 186 -4.47 18.86 -1.52
N ALA A 187 -4.45 17.73 -2.24
CA ALA A 187 -3.71 17.71 -3.49
C ALA A 187 -4.69 17.29 -4.61
N PRO A 188 -4.86 18.11 -5.67
CA PRO A 188 -5.65 17.71 -6.82
C PRO A 188 -4.98 16.50 -7.50
N ALA A 189 -5.81 15.60 -8.03
CA ALA A 189 -5.35 14.55 -8.93
C ALA A 189 -4.53 15.21 -10.05
N SER A 190 -3.23 14.99 -10.08
CA SER A 190 -2.43 15.38 -11.22
C SER A 190 -2.78 14.43 -12.36
N ALA A 191 -3.58 14.93 -13.30
CA ALA A 191 -3.84 14.27 -14.56
C ALA A 191 -2.49 13.90 -15.18
N ALA A 192 -2.34 12.63 -15.51
CA ALA A 192 -1.33 12.19 -16.44
C ALA A 192 -1.62 12.81 -17.81
N ASN A 193 -0.74 13.66 -18.29
CA ASN A 193 -0.52 13.94 -19.72
C ASN A 193 0.77 13.25 -20.12
#